data_0412014273ea879b9d9ac1595148ace4
#
_entry.id   0412014273ea879b9d9ac1595148ace4
#
_cell.length_a   1.000
_cell.length_b   1.000
_cell.length_c   1.000
_cell.angle_alpha   90.00
_cell.angle_beta   90.00
_cell.angle_gamma   90.00
#
_symmetry.space_group_name_H-M   'P 1'
#
loop_
_entity.id
_entity.type
_entity.pdbx_description
1 polymer ?
#
loop_
_entity_poly.entity_id
_entity_poly.type
_entity_poly.pdbx_seq_one_letter_code
_entity_poly.pdbx_strand_id
1 'polypeptide(L)'
;MRWALALHVWGGDSGDALSEWRHEFRAPGHSFASLVPDVAYLSNEALDALGPAASEAPPRAPEVAVEILSAGESERHLAWKIGAYLAAGTRVVFVVDPPKRTVIAHARDGVERFGPGDIVRHAAMPGFAFAVDEMFEGLYLG
;
A
#
# COMPACT_ATOMS: atom_id res chain seq x y z
N MET A 1 -12.71 -3.47 3.39
CA MET A 1 -11.56 -4.12 4.00
C MET A 1 -10.86 -3.15 4.94
N ARG A 2 -10.21 -3.62 5.99
CA ARG A 2 -9.79 -2.78 7.12
C ARG A 2 -8.38 -2.17 7.03
N TRP A 3 -7.80 -2.16 5.85
CA TRP A 3 -6.41 -1.69 5.69
C TRP A 3 -6.24 -0.20 5.96
N ALA A 4 -7.19 0.63 5.54
CA ALA A 4 -7.09 2.07 5.79
C ALA A 4 -7.07 2.36 7.30
N LEU A 5 -7.92 1.69 8.06
CA LEU A 5 -7.96 1.82 9.51
C LEU A 5 -6.66 1.31 10.14
N ALA A 6 -6.16 0.16 9.71
CA ALA A 6 -4.93 -0.42 10.25
C ALA A 6 -3.73 0.51 10.05
N LEU A 7 -3.60 1.10 8.85
CA LEU A 7 -2.54 2.05 8.56
C LEU A 7 -2.72 3.35 9.33
N HIS A 8 -3.96 3.82 9.48
CA HIS A 8 -4.25 5.02 10.26
C HIS A 8 -3.88 4.83 11.74
N VAL A 9 -4.23 3.70 12.32
CA VAL A 9 -3.89 3.38 13.71
C VAL A 9 -2.38 3.28 13.88
N TRP A 10 -1.70 2.61 12.96
CA TRP A 10 -0.24 2.49 13.01
C TRP A 10 0.44 3.84 12.86
N GLY A 11 0.02 4.66 11.89
CA GLY A 11 0.60 5.97 11.64
C GLY A 11 0.30 6.97 12.75
N GLY A 12 -0.86 6.83 13.41
CA GLY A 12 -1.29 7.76 14.44
C GLY A 12 -1.32 9.18 13.92
N ASP A 13 -0.69 10.10 14.65
CA ASP A 13 -0.59 11.50 14.25
C ASP A 13 0.56 11.78 13.28
N SER A 14 1.30 10.75 12.86
CA SER A 14 2.50 10.92 12.03
C SER A 14 2.22 11.03 10.54
N GLY A 15 1.00 10.75 10.11
CA GLY A 15 0.66 10.79 8.68
C GLY A 15 -0.80 10.48 8.40
N ASP A 16 -1.14 10.40 7.11
CA ASP A 16 -2.48 10.09 6.63
C ASP A 16 -2.50 8.79 5.84
N ALA A 17 -3.53 7.98 6.11
CA ALA A 17 -3.84 6.78 5.35
C ALA A 17 -5.21 6.96 4.69
N LEU A 18 -5.26 6.91 3.37
CA LEU A 18 -6.48 7.15 2.60
C LEU A 18 -6.71 6.04 1.58
N SER A 19 -7.99 5.75 1.34
CA SER A 19 -8.41 4.87 0.26
C SER A 19 -8.48 5.63 -1.05
N GLU A 20 -8.17 4.94 -2.16
CA GLU A 20 -8.31 5.49 -3.51
C GLU A 20 -7.63 6.85 -3.70
N TRP A 21 -6.45 7.00 -3.16
CA TRP A 21 -5.68 8.22 -3.19
C TRP A 21 -4.70 8.20 -4.37
N ARG A 22 -4.91 9.10 -5.34
CA ARG A 22 -4.08 9.14 -6.56
C ARG A 22 -2.69 9.69 -6.27
N HIS A 23 -1.69 9.00 -6.80
CA HIS A 23 -0.29 9.43 -6.76
C HIS A 23 0.27 9.50 -8.18
N GLU A 24 0.93 10.60 -8.50
CA GLU A 24 1.48 10.84 -9.84
C GLU A 24 2.97 11.05 -9.74
N PHE A 25 3.76 10.17 -10.35
CA PHE A 25 5.20 10.19 -10.17
C PHE A 25 5.94 9.53 -11.33
N ARG A 26 7.24 9.81 -11.41
CA ARG A 26 8.14 9.13 -12.34
C ARG A 26 9.32 8.60 -11.54
N ALA A 27 9.53 7.29 -11.56
CA ALA A 27 10.67 6.65 -10.94
C ALA A 27 11.83 6.55 -11.96
N PRO A 28 13.09 6.54 -11.49
CA PRO A 28 14.23 6.30 -12.38
C PRO A 28 14.08 4.98 -13.14
N GLY A 29 14.23 5.03 -14.47
CA GLY A 29 14.11 3.85 -15.32
C GLY A 29 12.69 3.40 -15.62
N HIS A 30 11.67 4.17 -15.18
CA HIS A 30 10.27 3.86 -15.41
C HIS A 30 9.57 5.02 -16.14
N SER A 31 8.46 4.70 -16.82
CA SER A 31 7.61 5.72 -17.40
C SER A 31 6.82 6.45 -16.30
N PHE A 32 6.23 7.59 -16.66
CA PHE A 32 5.34 8.31 -15.76
C PHE A 32 4.20 7.40 -15.30
N ALA A 33 3.92 7.42 -14.00
CA ALA A 33 2.87 6.64 -13.39
C ALA A 33 1.84 7.55 -12.75
N SER A 34 0.56 7.27 -13.01
CA SER A 34 -0.58 7.86 -12.30
C SER A 34 -1.36 6.69 -11.73
N LEU A 35 -1.15 6.41 -10.44
CA LEU A 35 -1.68 5.22 -9.80
C LEU A 35 -2.58 5.59 -8.62
N VAL A 36 -3.66 4.82 -8.49
CA VAL A 36 -4.59 4.93 -7.36
C VAL A 36 -4.55 3.61 -6.60
N PRO A 37 -3.65 3.46 -5.62
CA PRO A 37 -3.67 2.27 -4.78
C PRO A 37 -4.97 2.18 -4.01
N ASP A 38 -5.38 0.98 -3.63
CA ASP A 38 -6.60 0.80 -2.85
C ASP A 38 -6.48 1.51 -1.49
N VAL A 39 -5.31 1.45 -0.87
CA VAL A 39 -4.98 2.25 0.31
C VAL A 39 -3.53 2.73 0.20
N ALA A 40 -3.28 3.94 0.66
CA ALA A 40 -1.93 4.50 0.68
C ALA A 40 -1.68 5.27 1.97
N TYR A 41 -0.41 5.35 2.38
CA TYR A 41 0.04 6.12 3.52
C TYR A 41 1.15 7.08 3.12
N LEU A 42 1.02 8.33 3.59
CA LEU A 42 2.09 9.33 3.53
C LEU A 42 2.27 9.97 4.91
N SER A 43 3.51 10.16 5.31
CA SER A 43 3.83 10.83 6.56
C SER A 43 3.50 12.34 6.45
N ASN A 44 3.29 12.97 7.62
CA ASN A 44 3.10 14.42 7.69
C ASN A 44 4.31 15.17 7.12
N GLU A 45 5.51 14.65 7.35
CA GLU A 45 6.73 15.25 6.79
C GLU A 45 6.65 15.32 5.27
N ALA A 46 6.23 14.23 4.62
CA ALA A 46 6.07 14.20 3.17
C ALA A 46 4.97 15.13 2.70
N LEU A 47 3.82 15.15 3.40
CA LEU A 47 2.70 16.02 3.05
C LEU A 47 3.03 17.51 3.22
N ASP A 48 3.72 17.87 4.31
CA ASP A 48 4.12 19.25 4.57
C ASP A 48 5.10 19.75 3.51
N ALA A 49 6.00 18.88 3.06
CA ALA A 49 6.95 19.23 1.99
C ALA A 49 6.27 19.50 0.65
N LEU A 50 5.11 18.87 0.40
CA LEU A 50 4.36 19.05 -0.85
C LEU A 50 3.45 20.28 -0.84
N GLY A 51 2.95 20.65 0.33
CA GLY A 51 1.97 21.72 0.48
C GLY A 51 0.52 21.25 0.26
N PRO A 52 -0.48 22.04 0.71
CA PRO A 52 -1.89 21.62 0.71
C PRO A 52 -2.46 21.30 -0.67
N ALA A 53 -2.10 22.08 -1.69
CA ALA A 53 -2.65 21.87 -3.04
C ALA A 53 -2.20 20.58 -3.67
N ALA A 54 -1.01 20.08 -3.32
CA ALA A 54 -0.47 18.86 -3.88
C ALA A 54 -0.96 17.61 -3.13
N SER A 55 -1.64 17.76 -1.99
CA SER A 55 -2.06 16.59 -1.19
C SER A 55 -3.23 15.83 -1.79
N GLU A 56 -4.01 16.42 -2.70
CA GLU A 56 -5.12 15.75 -3.38
C GLU A 56 -4.60 14.67 -4.33
N ALA A 57 -3.54 14.99 -5.09
CA ALA A 57 -2.87 14.03 -5.97
C ALA A 57 -1.36 14.24 -5.82
N PRO A 58 -0.74 13.66 -4.78
CA PRO A 58 0.67 13.89 -4.51
C PRO A 58 1.56 13.57 -5.71
N PRO A 59 2.50 14.47 -6.07
CA PRO A 59 3.44 14.23 -7.16
C PRO A 59 4.61 13.35 -6.70
N ARG A 60 4.32 12.33 -5.94
CA ARG A 60 5.28 11.35 -5.43
C ARG A 60 4.58 10.04 -5.12
N ALA A 61 5.35 8.95 -5.06
CA ALA A 61 4.83 7.67 -4.61
C ALA A 61 4.49 7.71 -3.12
N PRO A 62 3.51 6.91 -2.68
CA PRO A 62 3.22 6.77 -1.25
C PRO A 62 4.35 6.04 -0.54
N GLU A 63 4.45 6.22 0.77
CA GLU A 63 5.43 5.47 1.57
C GLU A 63 5.02 4.03 1.76
N VAL A 64 3.71 3.77 1.85
CA VAL A 64 3.13 2.43 1.88
C VAL A 64 1.97 2.38 0.90
N ALA A 65 1.91 1.34 0.09
CA ALA A 65 0.81 1.11 -0.84
C ALA A 65 0.17 -0.26 -0.59
N VAL A 66 -1.14 -0.32 -0.69
CA VAL A 66 -1.90 -1.58 -0.60
C VAL A 66 -2.67 -1.74 -1.90
N GLU A 67 -2.45 -2.86 -2.58
CA GLU A 67 -3.16 -3.24 -3.80
C GLU A 67 -3.98 -4.49 -3.52
N ILE A 68 -5.30 -4.39 -3.67
CA ILE A 68 -6.20 -5.52 -3.50
C ILE A 68 -6.50 -6.10 -4.87
N LEU A 69 -6.15 -7.36 -5.06
CA LEU A 69 -6.31 -8.01 -6.35
C LEU A 69 -7.79 -8.12 -6.72
N SER A 70 -8.09 -7.81 -7.97
CA SER A 70 -9.40 -8.01 -8.58
C SER A 70 -9.29 -8.99 -9.73
N ALA A 71 -10.44 -9.63 -10.06
CA ALA A 71 -10.54 -10.60 -11.11
C ALA A 71 -10.26 -10.01 -12.47
N GLY A 72 -9.41 -9.81 -13.09
CA GLY A 72 -9.13 -9.19 -14.40
C GLY A 72 -7.84 -8.41 -14.45
N GLU A 73 -7.19 -8.25 -13.30
CA GLU A 73 -5.89 -7.60 -13.28
C GLU A 73 -4.82 -8.56 -13.77
N SER A 74 -4.03 -8.15 -14.77
CA SER A 74 -2.95 -8.99 -15.28
C SER A 74 -1.75 -9.00 -14.33
N GLU A 75 -1.05 -10.13 -14.30
CA GLU A 75 0.19 -10.25 -13.51
C GLU A 75 1.26 -9.26 -14.00
N ARG A 76 1.30 -9.00 -15.30
CA ARG A 76 2.26 -8.04 -15.88
C ARG A 76 1.98 -6.63 -15.39
N HIS A 77 0.71 -6.21 -15.37
CA HIS A 77 0.34 -4.88 -14.90
C HIS A 77 0.62 -4.71 -13.40
N LEU A 78 0.30 -5.73 -12.62
CA LEU A 78 0.60 -5.74 -11.20
C LEU A 78 2.10 -5.63 -10.96
N ALA A 79 2.90 -6.42 -11.67
CA ALA A 79 4.36 -6.37 -11.55
C ALA A 79 4.91 -4.99 -11.91
N TRP A 80 4.34 -4.36 -12.95
CA TRP A 80 4.73 -3.01 -13.34
C TRP A 80 4.43 -1.99 -12.24
N LYS A 81 3.25 -2.06 -11.62
CA LYS A 81 2.88 -1.17 -10.52
C LYS A 81 3.84 -1.34 -9.32
N ILE A 82 4.07 -2.58 -8.91
CA ILE A 82 4.98 -2.87 -7.80
C ILE A 82 6.36 -2.30 -8.09
N GLY A 83 6.89 -2.55 -9.28
CA GLY A 83 8.19 -2.03 -9.69
C GLY A 83 8.25 -0.52 -9.68
N ALA A 84 7.21 0.15 -10.17
CA ALA A 84 7.13 1.61 -10.20
C ALA A 84 7.11 2.19 -8.78
N TYR A 85 6.29 1.64 -7.89
CA TYR A 85 6.26 2.08 -6.50
C TYR A 85 7.61 1.94 -5.82
N LEU A 86 8.22 0.76 -5.88
CA LEU A 86 9.49 0.51 -5.20
C LEU A 86 10.62 1.37 -5.75
N ALA A 87 10.69 1.54 -7.08
CA ALA A 87 11.70 2.38 -7.70
C ALA A 87 11.56 3.85 -7.32
N ALA A 88 10.33 4.29 -7.02
CA ALA A 88 10.05 5.66 -6.60
C ALA A 88 10.19 5.89 -5.09
N GLY A 89 10.57 4.87 -4.32
CA GLY A 89 10.85 5.01 -2.90
C GLY A 89 9.78 4.49 -1.95
N THR A 90 8.70 3.89 -2.45
CA THR A 90 7.73 3.22 -1.59
C THR A 90 8.45 2.14 -0.78
N ARG A 91 8.23 2.13 0.54
CA ARG A 91 8.94 1.21 1.44
C ARG A 91 8.44 -0.21 1.32
N VAL A 92 7.12 -0.38 1.23
CA VAL A 92 6.47 -1.67 1.09
C VAL A 92 5.18 -1.55 0.31
N VAL A 93 4.96 -2.52 -0.59
CA VAL A 93 3.70 -2.68 -1.33
C VAL A 93 3.08 -3.98 -0.86
N PHE A 94 1.93 -3.89 -0.21
CA PHE A 94 1.16 -5.06 0.19
C PHE A 94 0.20 -5.44 -0.92
N VAL A 95 0.29 -6.67 -1.41
CA VAL A 95 -0.65 -7.21 -2.38
C VAL A 95 -1.56 -8.19 -1.67
N VAL A 96 -2.84 -7.87 -1.64
CA VAL A 96 -3.86 -8.64 -0.92
C VAL A 96 -4.66 -9.46 -1.92
N ASP A 97 -4.73 -10.77 -1.69
CA ASP A 97 -5.48 -11.70 -2.55
C ASP A 97 -6.66 -12.26 -1.73
N PRO A 98 -7.87 -11.68 -1.85
CA PRO A 98 -9.00 -12.09 -1.04
C PRO A 98 -9.42 -13.56 -1.21
N PRO A 99 -9.53 -14.10 -2.43
CA PRO A 99 -9.90 -15.50 -2.60
C PRO A 99 -8.96 -16.47 -1.90
N LYS A 100 -7.65 -16.17 -1.92
CA LYS A 100 -6.65 -17.02 -1.28
C LYS A 100 -6.40 -16.66 0.18
N ARG A 101 -6.92 -15.55 0.63
CA ARG A 101 -6.67 -14.99 1.97
C ARG A 101 -5.18 -14.88 2.26
N THR A 102 -4.45 -14.31 1.32
CA THR A 102 -3.01 -14.12 1.44
C THR A 102 -2.64 -12.65 1.28
N VAL A 103 -1.51 -12.28 1.86
CA VAL A 103 -0.89 -10.98 1.69
C VAL A 103 0.57 -11.20 1.33
N ILE A 104 1.04 -10.51 0.31
CA ILE A 104 2.45 -10.53 -0.06
C ILE A 104 3.00 -9.13 0.11
N ALA A 105 4.03 -8.99 0.93
CA ALA A 105 4.71 -7.72 1.14
C ALA A 105 5.93 -7.64 0.23
N HIS A 106 5.93 -6.69 -0.69
CA HIS A 106 7.05 -6.45 -1.59
C HIS A 106 7.83 -5.25 -1.10
N ALA A 107 9.13 -5.42 -0.90
CA ALA A 107 10.06 -4.36 -0.55
C ALA A 107 11.32 -4.52 -1.39
N ARG A 108 12.21 -3.53 -1.38
CA ARG A 108 13.45 -3.62 -2.18
C ARG A 108 14.35 -4.76 -1.77
N ASP A 109 14.35 -5.10 -0.48
CA ASP A 109 15.21 -6.13 0.09
C ASP A 109 14.58 -7.52 0.10
N GLY A 110 13.36 -7.67 -0.38
CA GLY A 110 12.76 -8.99 -0.47
C GLY A 110 11.24 -9.01 -0.44
N VAL A 111 10.72 -10.21 -0.42
CA VAL A 111 9.29 -10.49 -0.45
C VAL A 111 8.94 -11.39 0.71
N GLU A 112 7.90 -11.04 1.45
CA GLU A 112 7.37 -11.85 2.55
C GLU A 112 5.92 -12.23 2.25
N ARG A 113 5.57 -13.47 2.57
CA ARG A 113 4.21 -13.99 2.34
C ARG A 113 3.53 -14.30 3.66
N PHE A 114 2.26 -13.91 3.77
CA PHE A 114 1.41 -14.16 4.94
C PHE A 114 0.12 -14.85 4.49
N GLY A 115 -0.33 -15.82 5.26
CA GLY A 115 -1.57 -16.55 5.02
C GLY A 115 -2.49 -16.57 6.23
N PRO A 116 -3.58 -17.37 6.16
CA PRO A 116 -4.51 -17.48 7.28
C PRO A 116 -3.80 -17.87 8.59
N GLY A 117 -4.14 -17.21 9.67
CA GLY A 117 -3.50 -17.40 10.96
C GLY A 117 -2.25 -16.57 11.20
N ASP A 118 -1.71 -15.95 10.16
CA ASP A 118 -0.51 -15.11 10.30
C ASP A 118 -0.86 -13.68 10.71
N ILE A 119 0.12 -13.00 11.28
CA ILE A 119 0.04 -11.57 11.55
C ILE A 119 1.01 -10.87 10.61
N VAL A 120 0.50 -9.93 9.81
CA VAL A 120 1.33 -9.13 8.91
C VAL A 120 2.15 -8.15 9.73
N ARG A 121 3.47 -8.24 9.61
CA ARG A 121 4.45 -7.34 10.20
C ARG A 121 5.50 -7.03 9.14
N HIS A 122 6.16 -5.90 9.24
CA HIS A 122 7.23 -5.58 8.31
C HIS A 122 8.29 -4.71 8.99
N ALA A 123 9.57 -5.00 8.69
CA ALA A 123 10.69 -4.25 9.28
C ALA A 123 10.65 -2.76 8.92
N ALA A 124 10.13 -2.42 7.74
CA ALA A 124 9.98 -1.02 7.31
C ALA A 124 8.87 -0.28 8.05
N MET A 125 8.05 -0.97 8.83
CA MET A 125 6.91 -0.41 9.55
C MET A 125 6.93 -0.86 11.01
N PRO A 126 7.88 -0.38 11.82
CA PRO A 126 8.00 -0.80 13.22
C PRO A 126 6.68 -0.63 13.98
N GLY A 127 6.26 -1.67 14.68
CA GLY A 127 5.03 -1.66 15.46
C GLY A 127 3.77 -2.01 14.69
N PHE A 128 3.82 -2.09 13.36
CA PHE A 128 2.66 -2.51 12.58
C PHE A 128 2.39 -4.00 12.80
N ALA A 129 1.12 -4.32 13.09
CA ALA A 129 0.67 -5.70 13.22
C ALA A 129 -0.79 -5.78 12.79
N PHE A 130 -1.07 -6.61 11.80
CA PHE A 130 -2.43 -6.76 11.28
C PHE A 130 -2.69 -8.23 10.96
N ALA A 131 -3.59 -8.86 11.73
CA ALA A 131 -3.90 -10.27 11.54
C ALA A 131 -4.59 -10.49 10.19
N VAL A 132 -4.10 -11.46 9.41
CA VAL A 132 -4.70 -11.79 8.11
C VAL A 132 -6.19 -12.09 8.26
N ASP A 133 -6.55 -12.85 9.29
CA ASP A 133 -7.96 -13.23 9.50
C ASP A 133 -8.85 -12.03 9.77
N GLU A 134 -8.34 -11.00 10.46
CA GLU A 134 -9.11 -9.78 10.73
C GLU A 134 -9.35 -8.95 9.48
N MET A 135 -8.40 -8.90 8.55
CA MET A 135 -8.56 -8.07 7.36
C MET A 135 -9.66 -8.56 6.42
N PHE A 136 -10.04 -9.83 6.54
CA PHE A 136 -11.10 -10.42 5.72
C PHE A 136 -12.44 -10.55 6.45
N GLU A 137 -12.53 -10.12 7.70
CA GLU A 137 -13.80 -10.11 8.43
C GLU A 137 -14.79 -9.18 7.74
N GLY A 138 -16.04 -9.64 7.66
CA GLY A 138 -17.10 -8.87 7.06
C GLY A 138 -17.23 -9.00 5.56
N LEU A 139 -16.27 -9.60 4.86
CA LEU A 139 -16.35 -9.79 3.41
C LEU A 139 -17.49 -10.72 2.98
N TYR A 140 -18.00 -11.51 3.88
CA TYR A 140 -19.07 -12.47 3.61
C TYR A 140 -20.46 -11.96 4.01
N LEU A 141 -20.53 -10.72 4.45
CA LEU A 141 -21.78 -10.12 4.92
C LEU A 141 -22.57 -9.41 3.83
N GLY A 142 -22.06 -9.41 2.65
CA GLY A 142 -22.68 -8.72 1.52
C GLY A 142 -23.39 -9.64 0.58
#